data_7af81683d81bffc94f729332c7a50759
#
_entry.id   7af81683d81bffc94f729332c7a50759
#
_cell.length_a   1.000
_cell.length_b   1.000
_cell.length_c   1.000
_cell.angle_alpha   90.00
_cell.angle_beta   90.00
_cell.angle_gamma   90.00
#
_symmetry.space_group_name_H-M   'P 1'
#
loop_
_entity.id
_entity.type
_entity.pdbx_description
1 polymer ?
#
loop_
_entity_poly.entity_id
_entity_poly.type
_entity_poly.pdbx_seq_one_letter_code
_entity_poly.pdbx_strand_id
1 'polypeptide(L)'
;MDKQANILKRFVIYMAVLTFVMFTVWAFVKSFKNRPPGDYHTEVCDNRLKDKEYEKALQAANTALEKTENHRGAIMCKALIFISKKEYSKAVNELNYLINFLENTVVDDDKTGIGTLAAAYANRGIIKDREKKYEEALQDYIKALGIDRVAVAGPGLGTIILNYKFKSSSVKERALYLNEQLQL
;
A
#
# COMPACT_ATOMS: atom_id res chain seq x y z
N MET A 1 28.50 1.10 -55.55
CA MET A 1 28.43 1.91 -54.31
C MET A 1 27.29 1.52 -53.36
N ASP A 2 26.18 0.95 -53.82
CA ASP A 2 25.02 0.68 -52.94
C ASP A 2 25.14 -0.49 -51.95
N LYS A 3 25.92 -1.50 -52.26
CA LYS A 3 26.06 -2.70 -51.41
C LYS A 3 26.74 -2.40 -50.07
N GLN A 4 27.79 -1.59 -50.09
CA GLN A 4 28.52 -1.18 -48.87
C GLN A 4 27.68 -0.25 -47.98
N ALA A 5 26.93 0.68 -48.59
CA ALA A 5 26.01 1.55 -47.84
C ALA A 5 24.91 0.77 -47.11
N ASN A 6 24.40 -0.29 -47.75
CA ASN A 6 23.40 -1.16 -47.14
C ASN A 6 23.96 -2.03 -46.00
N ILE A 7 25.19 -2.49 -46.10
CA ILE A 7 25.87 -3.22 -45.03
C ILE A 7 26.10 -2.30 -43.83
N LEU A 8 26.58 -1.08 -44.06
CA LEU A 8 26.80 -0.10 -43.00
C LEU A 8 25.49 0.27 -42.30
N LYS A 9 24.40 0.51 -43.06
CA LYS A 9 23.07 0.79 -42.48
C LYS A 9 22.60 -0.37 -41.60
N ARG A 10 22.70 -1.60 -42.03
CA ARG A 10 22.35 -2.78 -41.24
C ARG A 10 23.18 -2.89 -39.97
N PHE A 11 24.49 -2.67 -40.06
CA PHE A 11 25.38 -2.68 -38.91
C PHE A 11 24.99 -1.62 -37.89
N VAL A 12 24.72 -0.38 -38.30
CA VAL A 12 24.29 0.70 -37.41
C VAL A 12 22.97 0.35 -36.74
N ILE A 13 22.01 -0.22 -37.48
CA ILE A 13 20.72 -0.66 -36.91
C ILE A 13 20.93 -1.75 -35.84
N TYR A 14 21.77 -2.77 -36.15
CA TYR A 14 22.03 -3.84 -35.17
C TYR A 14 22.75 -3.32 -33.93
N MET A 15 23.68 -2.40 -34.06
CA MET A 15 24.37 -1.78 -32.95
C MET A 15 23.37 -0.94 -32.09
N ALA A 16 22.49 -0.17 -32.73
CA ALA A 16 21.48 0.61 -32.04
C ALA A 16 20.49 -0.30 -31.25
N VAL A 17 20.04 -1.40 -31.88
CA VAL A 17 19.18 -2.38 -31.22
C VAL A 17 19.90 -3.05 -30.05
N LEU A 18 21.13 -3.47 -30.21
CA LEU A 18 21.92 -4.08 -29.14
C LEU A 18 22.12 -3.14 -27.98
N THR A 19 22.46 -1.88 -28.25
CA THR A 19 22.63 -0.84 -27.24
C THR A 19 21.31 -0.61 -26.47
N PHE A 20 20.19 -0.52 -27.18
CA PHE A 20 18.86 -0.37 -26.57
C PHE A 20 18.53 -1.56 -25.66
N VAL A 21 18.76 -2.80 -26.12
CA VAL A 21 18.55 -4.00 -25.30
C VAL A 21 19.43 -3.99 -24.06
N MET A 22 20.72 -3.62 -24.21
CA MET A 22 21.61 -3.51 -23.04
C MET A 22 21.12 -2.48 -22.02
N PHE A 23 20.66 -1.31 -22.47
CA PHE A 23 20.11 -0.27 -21.57
C PHE A 23 18.83 -0.73 -20.87
N THR A 24 17.94 -1.40 -21.59
CA THR A 24 16.70 -1.93 -20.99
C THR A 24 16.98 -3.02 -19.95
N VAL A 25 17.89 -3.95 -20.27
CA VAL A 25 18.32 -4.98 -19.31
C VAL A 25 19.00 -4.35 -18.09
N TRP A 26 19.91 -3.38 -18.31
CA TRP A 26 20.59 -2.69 -17.22
C TRP A 26 19.61 -1.92 -16.32
N ALA A 27 18.65 -1.18 -16.90
CA ALA A 27 17.62 -0.46 -16.16
C ALA A 27 16.75 -1.42 -15.33
N PHE A 28 16.37 -2.57 -15.91
CA PHE A 28 15.62 -3.61 -15.23
C PHE A 28 16.40 -4.20 -14.05
N VAL A 29 17.66 -4.60 -14.27
CA VAL A 29 18.53 -5.14 -13.21
C VAL A 29 18.75 -4.11 -12.09
N LYS A 30 18.98 -2.84 -12.45
CA LYS A 30 19.15 -1.75 -11.48
C LYS A 30 17.89 -1.55 -10.64
N SER A 31 16.70 -1.60 -11.26
CA SER A 31 15.42 -1.49 -10.56
C SER A 31 15.23 -2.63 -9.54
N PHE A 32 15.59 -3.85 -9.91
CA PHE A 32 15.51 -5.00 -9.00
C PHE A 32 16.51 -4.92 -7.85
N LYS A 33 17.74 -4.48 -8.13
CA LYS A 33 18.83 -4.42 -7.14
C LYS A 33 18.65 -3.32 -6.11
N ASN A 34 17.91 -2.26 -6.45
CA ASN A 34 17.68 -1.09 -5.61
C ASN A 34 16.38 -1.17 -4.78
N ARG A 35 15.66 -2.30 -4.80
CA ARG A 35 14.49 -2.47 -3.95
C ARG A 35 14.92 -2.57 -2.47
N PRO A 36 14.25 -1.84 -1.57
CA PRO A 36 14.49 -1.99 -0.15
C PRO A 36 14.34 -3.45 0.31
N PRO A 37 15.14 -3.88 1.28
CA PRO A 37 14.97 -5.22 1.85
C PRO A 37 13.56 -5.37 2.43
N GLY A 38 12.89 -6.47 2.09
CA GLY A 38 11.51 -6.74 2.55
C GLY A 38 10.41 -6.42 1.51
N ASP A 39 10.64 -5.47 0.57
CA ASP A 39 9.63 -5.09 -0.43
C ASP A 39 9.07 -6.28 -1.22
N TYR A 40 9.93 -7.20 -1.66
CA TYR A 40 9.50 -8.40 -2.37
C TYR A 40 8.52 -9.25 -1.53
N HIS A 41 8.83 -9.44 -0.25
CA HIS A 41 7.98 -10.23 0.64
C HIS A 41 6.68 -9.51 0.98
N THR A 42 6.70 -8.18 1.01
CA THR A 42 5.48 -7.37 1.16
C THR A 42 4.57 -7.52 -0.06
N GLU A 43 5.13 -7.47 -1.27
CA GLU A 43 4.38 -7.74 -2.51
C GLU A 43 3.78 -9.15 -2.52
N VAL A 44 4.53 -10.16 -2.06
CA VAL A 44 4.01 -11.54 -1.88
C VAL A 44 2.87 -11.56 -0.86
N CYS A 45 3.01 -10.83 0.27
CA CYS A 45 1.95 -10.70 1.26
C CYS A 45 0.66 -10.16 0.64
N ASP A 46 0.74 -9.06 -0.10
CA ASP A 46 -0.42 -8.42 -0.73
C ASP A 46 -1.11 -9.35 -1.74
N ASN A 47 -0.34 -10.10 -2.52
CA ASN A 47 -0.88 -11.06 -3.48
C ASN A 47 -1.58 -12.22 -2.77
N ARG A 48 -0.96 -12.81 -1.74
CA ARG A 48 -1.57 -13.88 -0.95
C ARG A 48 -2.82 -13.42 -0.20
N LEU A 49 -2.82 -12.16 0.27
CA LEU A 49 -4.00 -11.58 0.90
C LEU A 49 -5.17 -11.44 -0.07
N LYS A 50 -4.93 -11.01 -1.32
CA LYS A 50 -5.94 -10.97 -2.40
C LYS A 50 -6.52 -12.36 -2.68
N ASP A 51 -5.66 -13.38 -2.68
CA ASP A 51 -6.04 -14.78 -2.87
C ASP A 51 -6.70 -15.38 -1.62
N LYS A 52 -6.83 -14.61 -0.53
CA LYS A 52 -7.37 -15.05 0.78
C LYS A 52 -6.54 -16.16 1.44
N GLU A 53 -5.29 -16.34 1.04
CA GLU A 53 -4.33 -17.27 1.63
C GLU A 53 -3.67 -16.65 2.88
N TYR A 54 -4.46 -16.37 3.92
CA TYR A 54 -4.07 -15.54 5.06
C TYR A 54 -2.82 -16.02 5.79
N GLU A 55 -2.62 -17.32 5.95
CA GLU A 55 -1.45 -17.86 6.66
C GLU A 55 -0.17 -17.66 5.83
N LYS A 56 -0.24 -17.85 4.51
CA LYS A 56 0.90 -17.58 3.61
C LYS A 56 1.20 -16.08 3.53
N ALA A 57 0.16 -15.24 3.52
CA ALA A 57 0.31 -13.80 3.58
C ALA A 57 1.01 -13.37 4.87
N LEU A 58 0.60 -13.90 6.02
CA LEU A 58 1.20 -13.61 7.32
C LEU A 58 2.67 -14.05 7.38
N GLN A 59 2.99 -15.23 6.85
CA GLN A 59 4.36 -15.70 6.74
C GLN A 59 5.23 -14.75 5.89
N ALA A 60 4.71 -14.30 4.74
CA ALA A 60 5.42 -13.35 3.87
C ALA A 60 5.65 -12.00 4.58
N ALA A 61 4.63 -11.47 5.29
CA ALA A 61 4.78 -10.25 6.06
C ALA A 61 5.82 -10.37 7.17
N ASN A 62 5.84 -11.50 7.90
CA ASN A 62 6.85 -11.74 8.93
C ASN A 62 8.25 -11.84 8.33
N THR A 63 8.42 -12.53 7.19
CA THR A 63 9.71 -12.58 6.48
C THR A 63 10.18 -11.18 6.02
N ALA A 64 9.25 -10.29 5.62
CA ALA A 64 9.59 -8.91 5.32
C ALA A 64 10.10 -8.17 6.56
N LEU A 65 9.46 -8.38 7.72
CA LEU A 65 9.84 -7.75 9.00
C LEU A 65 11.16 -8.29 9.56
N GLU A 66 11.50 -9.56 9.32
CA GLU A 66 12.84 -10.11 9.64
C GLU A 66 13.95 -9.41 8.85
N LYS A 67 13.66 -8.95 7.63
CA LYS A 67 14.63 -8.21 6.79
C LYS A 67 14.70 -6.73 7.14
N THR A 68 13.59 -6.15 7.56
CA THR A 68 13.45 -4.73 7.90
C THR A 68 12.39 -4.60 9.00
N GLU A 69 12.83 -4.45 10.24
CA GLU A 69 11.99 -4.48 11.45
C GLU A 69 10.74 -3.58 11.36
N ASN A 70 10.91 -2.36 10.84
CA ASN A 70 9.84 -1.37 10.72
C ASN A 70 9.34 -1.22 9.28
N HIS A 71 9.30 -2.31 8.51
CA HIS A 71 8.83 -2.27 7.14
C HIS A 71 7.34 -1.92 7.07
N ARG A 72 7.05 -0.65 6.82
CA ARG A 72 5.68 -0.07 6.86
C ARG A 72 4.64 -0.84 6.03
N GLY A 73 5.02 -1.31 4.83
CA GLY A 73 4.13 -2.12 3.99
C GLY A 73 3.82 -3.49 4.60
N ALA A 74 4.79 -4.13 5.25
CA ALA A 74 4.58 -5.43 5.89
C ALA A 74 3.68 -5.32 7.13
N ILE A 75 3.86 -4.27 7.95
CA ILE A 75 2.98 -4.00 9.10
C ILE A 75 1.56 -3.71 8.62
N MET A 76 1.40 -2.90 7.57
CA MET A 76 0.10 -2.64 6.95
C MET A 76 -0.54 -3.93 6.44
N CYS A 77 0.21 -4.79 5.73
CA CYS A 77 -0.30 -6.06 5.23
C CYS A 77 -0.78 -6.97 6.39
N LYS A 78 -0.03 -7.06 7.50
CA LYS A 78 -0.49 -7.77 8.71
C LYS A 78 -1.80 -7.22 9.24
N ALA A 79 -1.91 -5.90 9.36
CA ALA A 79 -3.16 -5.26 9.79
C ALA A 79 -4.34 -5.64 8.88
N LEU A 80 -4.15 -5.59 7.56
CA LEU A 80 -5.18 -5.95 6.58
C LEU A 80 -5.56 -7.44 6.63
N ILE A 81 -4.60 -8.33 6.91
CA ILE A 81 -4.88 -9.77 7.15
C ILE A 81 -5.80 -9.92 8.36
N PHE A 82 -5.48 -9.27 9.49
CA PHE A 82 -6.29 -9.35 10.69
C PHE A 82 -7.68 -8.72 10.51
N ILE A 83 -7.80 -7.63 9.75
CA ILE A 83 -9.10 -7.06 9.36
C ILE A 83 -9.92 -8.09 8.58
N SER A 84 -9.30 -8.77 7.61
CA SER A 84 -9.95 -9.76 6.76
C SER A 84 -10.42 -10.98 7.54
N LYS A 85 -9.65 -11.39 8.56
CA LYS A 85 -10.00 -12.46 9.52
C LYS A 85 -10.97 -11.98 10.61
N LYS A 86 -11.34 -10.71 10.65
CA LYS A 86 -12.15 -10.05 11.71
C LYS A 86 -11.50 -10.09 13.10
N GLU A 87 -10.20 -10.26 13.16
CA GLU A 87 -9.39 -10.21 14.39
C GLU A 87 -9.06 -8.74 14.72
N TYR A 88 -10.10 -7.93 15.00
CA TYR A 88 -9.99 -6.47 15.05
C TYR A 88 -9.00 -5.97 16.10
N SER A 89 -8.93 -6.61 17.28
CA SER A 89 -7.96 -6.21 18.31
C SER A 89 -6.51 -6.32 17.83
N LYS A 90 -6.17 -7.39 17.11
CA LYS A 90 -4.82 -7.56 16.53
C LYS A 90 -4.57 -6.51 15.44
N ALA A 91 -5.56 -6.27 14.57
CA ALA A 91 -5.46 -5.26 13.53
C ALA A 91 -5.21 -3.87 14.11
N VAL A 92 -5.95 -3.48 15.16
CA VAL A 92 -5.78 -2.18 15.84
C VAL A 92 -4.39 -2.05 16.45
N ASN A 93 -3.83 -3.13 17.02
CA ASN A 93 -2.47 -3.10 17.59
C ASN A 93 -1.42 -2.83 16.50
N GLU A 94 -1.49 -3.54 15.35
CA GLU A 94 -0.58 -3.29 14.22
C GLU A 94 -0.74 -1.86 13.66
N LEU A 95 -1.98 -1.38 13.53
CA LEU A 95 -2.24 -0.02 13.05
C LEU A 95 -1.77 1.05 14.03
N ASN A 96 -1.95 0.86 15.33
CA ASN A 96 -1.46 1.78 16.36
C ASN A 96 0.08 1.86 16.32
N TYR A 97 0.74 0.71 16.20
CA TYR A 97 2.19 0.66 16.06
C TYR A 97 2.65 1.42 14.80
N LEU A 98 2.02 1.13 13.66
CA LEU A 98 2.35 1.77 12.38
C LEU A 98 2.13 3.29 12.42
N ILE A 99 1.02 3.74 12.98
CA ILE A 99 0.70 5.17 13.13
C ILE A 99 1.78 5.84 13.97
N ASN A 100 2.05 5.31 15.16
CA ASN A 100 3.06 5.88 16.05
C ASN A 100 4.45 5.93 15.40
N PHE A 101 4.85 4.88 14.69
CA PHE A 101 6.11 4.84 13.95
C PHE A 101 6.15 5.92 12.87
N LEU A 102 5.10 6.04 12.04
CA LEU A 102 5.07 6.97 10.93
C LEU A 102 4.94 8.44 11.40
N GLU A 103 4.18 8.72 12.45
CA GLU A 103 4.09 10.07 13.02
C GLU A 103 5.45 10.61 13.49
N ASN A 104 6.37 9.72 13.89
CA ASN A 104 7.70 10.10 14.37
C ASN A 104 8.80 10.03 13.28
N THR A 105 8.54 9.43 12.13
CA THR A 105 9.59 9.16 11.13
C THR A 105 9.30 9.69 9.73
N VAL A 106 8.05 9.97 9.39
CA VAL A 106 7.69 10.50 8.07
C VAL A 106 8.13 11.94 7.93
N VAL A 107 8.77 12.26 6.81
CA VAL A 107 9.16 13.60 6.40
C VAL A 107 8.28 14.10 5.24
N ASP A 108 8.24 15.41 5.01
CA ASP A 108 7.31 16.05 4.06
C ASP A 108 7.45 15.56 2.61
N ASP A 109 8.60 15.09 2.21
CA ASP A 109 8.86 14.55 0.86
C ASP A 109 8.61 13.03 0.73
N ASP A 110 8.36 12.31 1.84
CA ASP A 110 8.02 10.89 1.84
C ASP A 110 6.53 10.67 1.52
N LYS A 111 6.15 10.88 0.26
CA LYS A 111 4.78 10.69 -0.20
C LYS A 111 4.20 9.31 0.10
N THR A 112 5.04 8.27 0.06
CA THR A 112 4.61 6.90 0.37
C THR A 112 4.33 6.74 1.87
N GLY A 113 5.17 7.32 2.73
CA GLY A 113 4.95 7.34 4.18
C GLY A 113 3.69 8.10 4.56
N ILE A 114 3.51 9.29 3.99
CA ILE A 114 2.30 10.12 4.17
C ILE A 114 1.05 9.34 3.78
N GLY A 115 1.04 8.74 2.58
CA GLY A 115 -0.09 7.92 2.12
C GLY A 115 -0.34 6.69 2.99
N THR A 116 0.73 6.04 3.50
CA THR A 116 0.60 4.89 4.40
C THR A 116 0.03 5.32 5.76
N LEU A 117 0.44 6.48 6.29
CA LEU A 117 -0.09 7.02 7.54
C LEU A 117 -1.59 7.35 7.42
N ALA A 118 -1.98 8.02 6.33
CA ALA A 118 -3.39 8.29 6.04
C ALA A 118 -4.21 6.98 5.94
N ALA A 119 -3.70 5.98 5.24
CA ALA A 119 -4.33 4.67 5.12
C ALA A 119 -4.42 3.92 6.46
N ALA A 120 -3.43 4.05 7.34
CA ALA A 120 -3.45 3.44 8.66
C ALA A 120 -4.56 4.02 9.54
N TYR A 121 -4.70 5.36 9.57
CA TYR A 121 -5.81 6.02 10.25
C TYR A 121 -7.16 5.61 9.66
N ALA A 122 -7.30 5.62 8.32
CA ALA A 122 -8.53 5.21 7.65
C ALA A 122 -8.95 3.77 8.00
N ASN A 123 -8.01 2.82 7.98
CA ASN A 123 -8.29 1.43 8.33
C ASN A 123 -8.66 1.25 9.80
N ARG A 124 -8.03 2.00 10.72
CA ARG A 124 -8.39 1.99 12.14
C ARG A 124 -9.79 2.57 12.36
N GLY A 125 -10.12 3.67 11.66
CA GLY A 125 -11.47 4.24 11.65
C GLY A 125 -12.52 3.24 11.15
N ILE A 126 -12.23 2.48 10.08
CA ILE A 126 -13.14 1.43 9.58
C ILE A 126 -13.39 0.35 10.65
N ILE A 127 -12.37 -0.05 11.40
CA ILE A 127 -12.55 -1.03 12.49
C ILE A 127 -13.45 -0.46 13.58
N LYS A 128 -13.17 0.76 14.05
CA LYS A 128 -13.95 1.44 15.08
C LYS A 128 -15.41 1.63 14.65
N ASP A 129 -15.64 2.01 13.40
CA ASP A 129 -16.97 2.15 12.80
C ASP A 129 -17.75 0.81 12.84
N ARG A 130 -17.10 -0.30 12.50
CA ARG A 130 -17.69 -1.64 12.61
C ARG A 130 -18.00 -2.05 14.04
N GLU A 131 -17.21 -1.57 15.01
CA GLU A 131 -17.43 -1.75 16.44
C GLU A 131 -18.45 -0.75 17.00
N LYS A 132 -19.07 0.10 16.14
CA LYS A 132 -20.03 1.15 16.51
C LYS A 132 -19.45 2.24 17.43
N LYS A 133 -18.15 2.42 17.43
CA LYS A 133 -17.43 3.51 18.13
C LYS A 133 -17.34 4.71 17.20
N TYR A 134 -18.48 5.33 16.92
CA TYR A 134 -18.63 6.27 15.81
C TYR A 134 -17.84 7.57 16.00
N GLU A 135 -17.77 8.12 17.21
CA GLU A 135 -16.98 9.31 17.51
C GLU A 135 -15.48 9.07 17.26
N GLU A 136 -14.97 7.95 17.75
CA GLU A 136 -13.56 7.58 17.54
C GLU A 136 -13.25 7.28 16.06
N ALA A 137 -14.20 6.65 15.36
CA ALA A 137 -14.08 6.39 13.92
C ALA A 137 -14.02 7.70 13.14
N LEU A 138 -14.89 8.66 13.46
CA LEU A 138 -14.91 9.97 12.84
C LEU A 138 -13.60 10.72 13.04
N GLN A 139 -13.02 10.68 14.25
CA GLN A 139 -11.73 11.30 14.54
C GLN A 139 -10.62 10.71 13.66
N ASP A 140 -10.56 9.38 13.51
CA ASP A 140 -9.58 8.72 12.66
C ASP A 140 -9.79 9.05 11.17
N TYR A 141 -11.02 9.12 10.70
CA TYR A 141 -11.33 9.54 9.33
C TYR A 141 -10.94 11.01 9.05
N ILE A 142 -11.18 11.91 10.00
CA ILE A 142 -10.76 13.32 9.87
C ILE A 142 -9.24 13.42 9.81
N LYS A 143 -8.51 12.69 10.65
CA LYS A 143 -7.04 12.63 10.59
C LYS A 143 -6.55 12.10 9.25
N ALA A 144 -7.10 10.99 8.78
CA ALA A 144 -6.74 10.41 7.48
C ALA A 144 -6.92 11.42 6.32
N LEU A 145 -8.07 12.10 6.29
CA LEU A 145 -8.39 13.11 5.27
C LEU A 145 -7.52 14.38 5.39
N GLY A 146 -7.09 14.72 6.60
CA GLY A 146 -6.18 15.84 6.84
C GLY A 146 -4.75 15.57 6.36
N ILE A 147 -4.31 14.31 6.46
CA ILE A 147 -2.96 13.88 6.04
C ILE A 147 -2.89 13.75 4.51
N ASP A 148 -3.76 12.96 3.91
CA ASP A 148 -3.79 12.76 2.45
C ASP A 148 -5.22 12.49 1.95
N ARG A 149 -5.85 13.54 1.42
CA ARG A 149 -7.20 13.43 0.84
C ARG A 149 -7.28 12.54 -0.37
N VAL A 150 -6.21 12.47 -1.15
CA VAL A 150 -6.20 11.71 -2.42
C VAL A 150 -6.05 10.23 -2.13
N ALA A 151 -5.13 9.86 -1.25
CA ALA A 151 -4.90 8.46 -0.87
C ALA A 151 -6.14 7.80 -0.25
N VAL A 152 -6.98 8.57 0.45
CA VAL A 152 -8.18 8.05 1.14
C VAL A 152 -9.50 8.38 0.43
N ALA A 153 -9.47 9.09 -0.70
CA ALA A 153 -10.66 9.43 -1.47
C ALA A 153 -11.23 8.26 -2.29
N GLY A 154 -10.40 7.25 -2.55
CA GLY A 154 -10.81 6.03 -3.25
C GLY A 154 -11.56 5.04 -2.36
N PRO A 155 -12.09 3.95 -2.93
CA PRO A 155 -12.57 2.83 -2.13
C PRO A 155 -11.39 2.37 -1.27
N GLY A 156 -11.50 2.50 0.06
CA GLY A 156 -10.45 2.09 0.97
C GLY A 156 -10.00 0.66 0.67
N LEU A 157 -8.71 0.37 0.84
CA LEU A 157 -8.13 -0.97 0.58
C LEU A 157 -8.96 -2.10 1.22
N GLY A 158 -9.60 -1.85 2.36
CA GLY A 158 -10.54 -2.77 3.00
C GLY A 158 -11.77 -3.10 2.15
N THR A 159 -12.21 -2.20 1.27
CA THR A 159 -13.38 -2.43 0.40
C THR A 159 -13.00 -3.28 -0.81
N ILE A 160 -11.77 -3.13 -1.32
CA ILE A 160 -11.23 -3.93 -2.43
C ILE A 160 -11.03 -5.39 -1.95
N ILE A 161 -10.56 -5.58 -0.72
CA ILE A 161 -10.25 -6.91 -0.18
C ILE A 161 -11.51 -7.67 0.26
N LEU A 162 -12.55 -6.99 0.74
CA LEU A 162 -13.68 -7.64 1.39
C LEU A 162 -14.84 -7.98 0.48
N ASN A 163 -14.81 -7.64 -0.82
CA ASN A 163 -15.85 -8.01 -1.82
C ASN A 163 -17.28 -7.84 -1.29
N TYR A 164 -17.51 -6.85 -0.42
CA TYR A 164 -18.83 -6.60 0.14
C TYR A 164 -19.66 -5.78 -0.83
N LYS A 165 -20.83 -6.29 -1.22
CA LYS A 165 -21.89 -5.69 -2.05
C LYS A 165 -22.50 -4.40 -1.45
N PHE A 166 -21.80 -3.67 -0.63
CA PHE A 166 -22.20 -2.34 -0.20
C PHE A 166 -21.60 -1.33 -1.15
N LYS A 167 -22.45 -0.39 -1.61
CA LYS A 167 -22.03 0.84 -2.29
C LYS A 167 -20.86 1.39 -1.47
N SER A 168 -19.64 1.25 -2.00
CA SER A 168 -18.42 1.59 -1.25
C SER A 168 -18.40 3.11 -1.06
N SER A 169 -18.87 3.57 0.11
CA SER A 169 -18.70 4.96 0.48
C SER A 169 -17.19 5.20 0.68
N SER A 170 -16.68 6.27 0.09
CA SER A 170 -15.32 6.71 0.38
C SER A 170 -15.19 7.06 1.87
N VAL A 171 -13.97 7.04 2.41
CA VAL A 171 -13.69 7.51 3.78
C VAL A 171 -14.30 8.90 4.01
N LYS A 172 -14.23 9.77 3.01
CA LYS A 172 -14.83 11.12 3.04
C LYS A 172 -16.37 11.07 3.20
N GLU A 173 -17.05 10.28 2.40
CA GLU A 173 -18.53 10.16 2.48
C GLU A 173 -18.96 9.59 3.81
N ARG A 174 -18.22 8.60 4.32
CA ARG A 174 -18.52 8.03 5.63
C ARG A 174 -18.26 8.99 6.76
N ALA A 175 -17.17 9.78 6.71
CA ALA A 175 -16.90 10.83 7.69
C ALA A 175 -17.99 11.91 7.71
N LEU A 176 -18.44 12.36 6.53
CA LEU A 176 -19.56 13.31 6.44
C LEU A 176 -20.83 12.76 7.05
N TYR A 177 -21.20 11.54 6.69
CA TYR A 177 -22.37 10.88 7.26
C TYR A 177 -22.31 10.77 8.79
N LEU A 178 -21.17 10.33 9.35
CA LEU A 178 -21.01 10.21 10.79
C LEU A 178 -21.06 11.58 11.48
N ASN A 179 -20.45 12.60 10.86
CA ASN A 179 -20.48 13.95 11.40
C ASN A 179 -21.91 14.50 11.48
N GLU A 180 -22.75 14.25 10.47
CA GLU A 180 -24.16 14.63 10.48
C GLU A 180 -24.95 13.87 11.56
N GLN A 181 -24.69 12.56 11.71
CA GLN A 181 -25.40 11.73 12.70
C GLN A 181 -25.01 12.05 14.15
N LEU A 182 -23.78 12.49 14.41
CA LEU A 182 -23.31 12.80 15.75
C LEU A 182 -23.61 14.24 16.19
N GLN A 183 -24.00 15.12 15.25
CA GLN A 183 -24.45 16.47 15.56
C GLN A 183 -25.96 16.55 15.90
N LEU A 184 -26.69 15.44 15.78
CA LEU A 184 -28.10 15.31 16.18
C LEU A 184 -28.23 14.82 17.61
#